data_db0d6514e5ff8a7653596a752b435599
#
_entry.id   db0d6514e5ff8a7653596a752b435599
#
_cell.length_a   1.000
_cell.length_b   1.000
_cell.length_c   1.000
_cell.angle_alpha   90.00
_cell.angle_beta   90.00
_cell.angle_gamma   90.00
#
_symmetry.space_group_name_H-M   'P 1'
#
loop_
_entity.id
_entity.type
_entity.pdbx_description
1 polymer ?
#
loop_
_entity_poly.entity_id
_entity_poly.type
_entity_poly.pdbx_seq_one_letter_code
_entity_poly.pdbx_strand_id
1 'polypeptide(L)'
;AVLTMLVMRLFKNIRNKDFLSYLGFAASLIFAIGINVFSRSIGNFEMQDIMNMMESQKGTLRAFRTIFPNLPLMTGSLADASFLKMILYIATTAVILAVFFALAWKIYLPAVLGMSETTSEKRILSKEEVTRTVKSKNPVRTYAMIEWKKLYRTPAWFMNCVLMPLIWPVFMLGIALISIISSLGMAKTTGLWTRLVADGTIFRLLKGELPVAVAVLTAAGIAVMMSMFCVISATAMSRKGSEYIYMKCIPMSYHDQIRAMLVSGILISLLGTLPYALIFNMIAVVFGLHPATLLYTTAITILFTLFVNYEQLLFDLAFPKLNWENETAAI
;
A
#
# COMPACT_ATOMS: atom_id res chain seq x y z
N ALA A 1 10.79 4.49 15.29
CA ALA A 1 10.50 4.85 16.67
C ALA A 1 11.11 6.21 17.07
N VAL A 2 12.44 6.40 17.07
CA VAL A 2 13.08 7.69 17.46
C VAL A 2 12.61 8.85 16.58
N LEU A 3 12.51 8.66 15.28
CA LEU A 3 12.02 9.67 14.34
C LEU A 3 10.56 10.06 14.64
N THR A 4 9.72 9.07 14.95
CA THR A 4 8.32 9.32 15.34
C THR A 4 8.23 10.11 16.65
N MET A 5 9.09 9.78 17.63
CA MET A 5 9.16 10.52 18.89
C MET A 5 9.63 11.97 18.70
N LEU A 6 10.59 12.19 17.80
CA LEU A 6 11.11 13.52 17.45
C LEU A 6 10.04 14.36 16.75
N VAL A 7 9.30 13.75 15.83
CA VAL A 7 8.16 14.38 15.15
C VAL A 7 7.08 14.75 16.15
N MET A 8 6.70 13.85 17.07
CA MET A 8 5.73 14.14 18.11
C MET A 8 6.16 15.31 19.01
N ARG A 9 7.45 15.46 19.27
CA ARG A 9 7.99 16.57 20.08
C ARG A 9 8.02 17.89 19.34
N LEU A 10 8.43 17.90 18.07
CA LEU A 10 8.52 19.10 17.22
C LEU A 10 7.14 19.68 16.91
N PHE A 11 6.18 18.80 16.68
CA PHE A 11 4.80 19.16 16.34
C PHE A 11 3.86 19.07 17.55
N LYS A 12 4.27 19.61 18.69
CA LYS A 12 3.50 19.63 19.94
C LYS A 12 2.07 20.22 19.78
N ASN A 13 1.84 21.05 18.77
CA ASN A 13 0.53 21.60 18.42
C ASN A 13 -0.33 20.67 17.54
N ILE A 14 0.26 19.63 16.93
CA ILE A 14 -0.48 18.65 16.12
C ILE A 14 -0.86 17.49 17.04
N ARG A 15 -1.87 17.71 17.86
CA ARG A 15 -2.47 16.67 18.72
C ARG A 15 -3.40 15.73 17.98
N ASN A 16 -3.52 15.87 16.67
CA ASN A 16 -4.42 15.02 15.87
C ASN A 16 -3.76 13.66 15.61
N LYS A 17 -4.27 12.61 16.27
CA LYS A 17 -3.86 11.22 16.10
C LYS A 17 -3.89 10.79 14.63
N ASP A 18 -4.88 11.27 13.90
CA ASP A 18 -5.09 10.92 12.49
C ASP A 18 -3.99 11.49 11.61
N PHE A 19 -3.61 12.74 11.81
CA PHE A 19 -2.50 13.38 11.09
C PHE A 19 -1.18 12.65 11.34
N LEU A 20 -0.92 12.25 12.57
CA LEU A 20 0.30 11.52 12.93
C LEU A 20 0.36 10.15 12.24
N SER A 21 -0.78 9.47 12.12
CA SER A 21 -0.89 8.20 11.39
C SER A 21 -0.58 8.38 9.90
N TYR A 22 -1.11 9.43 9.26
CA TYR A 22 -0.79 9.76 7.87
C TYR A 22 0.69 10.09 7.65
N LEU A 23 1.27 10.87 8.58
CA LEU A 23 2.69 11.21 8.51
C LEU A 23 3.59 9.98 8.68
N GLY A 24 3.26 9.09 9.61
CA GLY A 24 3.96 7.83 9.82
C GLY A 24 3.91 6.93 8.58
N PHE A 25 2.75 6.85 7.93
CA PHE A 25 2.60 6.11 6.68
C PHE A 25 3.43 6.73 5.54
N ALA A 26 3.35 8.04 5.33
CA ALA A 26 4.13 8.71 4.30
C ALA A 26 5.65 8.50 4.52
N ALA A 27 6.12 8.59 5.76
CA ALA A 27 7.51 8.32 6.11
C ALA A 27 7.89 6.87 5.83
N SER A 28 7.04 5.89 6.15
CA SER A 28 7.31 4.48 5.87
C SER A 28 7.35 4.17 4.37
N LEU A 29 6.52 4.85 3.59
CA LEU A 29 6.47 4.70 2.13
C LEU A 29 7.71 5.29 1.47
N ILE A 30 8.15 6.49 1.89
CA ILE A 30 9.40 7.11 1.44
C ILE A 30 10.59 6.22 1.79
N PHE A 31 10.61 5.65 2.99
CA PHE A 31 11.66 4.74 3.44
C PHE A 31 11.70 3.46 2.60
N ALA A 32 10.53 2.86 2.32
CA ALA A 32 10.43 1.67 1.48
C ALA A 32 10.91 1.91 0.05
N ILE A 33 10.54 3.05 -0.54
CA ILE A 33 11.03 3.46 -1.87
C ILE A 33 12.54 3.70 -1.82
N GLY A 34 13.02 4.39 -0.79
CA GLY A 34 14.45 4.68 -0.59
C GLY A 34 15.29 3.41 -0.51
N ILE A 35 14.86 2.41 0.28
CA ILE A 35 15.52 1.10 0.36
C ILE A 35 15.51 0.39 -1.00
N ASN A 36 14.39 0.44 -1.73
CA ASN A 36 14.29 -0.23 -3.02
C ASN A 36 15.23 0.37 -4.06
N VAL A 37 15.29 1.71 -4.13
CA VAL A 37 16.23 2.44 -5.02
C VAL A 37 17.67 2.14 -4.60
N PHE A 38 17.97 2.17 -3.31
CA PHE A 38 19.27 1.86 -2.77
C PHE A 38 19.72 0.43 -3.05
N SER A 39 18.85 -0.57 -2.84
CA SER A 39 19.13 -1.98 -3.13
C SER A 39 19.46 -2.22 -4.61
N ARG A 40 18.77 -1.51 -5.50
CA ARG A 40 19.06 -1.60 -6.95
C ARG A 40 20.39 -0.93 -7.33
N SER A 41 20.72 0.16 -6.65
CA SER A 41 22.03 0.82 -6.84
C SER A 41 23.17 -0.12 -6.43
N ILE A 42 22.99 -0.94 -5.39
CA ILE A 42 23.97 -1.95 -4.96
C ILE A 42 24.03 -3.14 -5.92
N GLY A 43 22.88 -3.59 -6.44
CA GLY A 43 22.82 -4.74 -7.35
C GLY A 43 23.51 -4.55 -8.70
N ASN A 44 23.83 -3.31 -9.07
CA ASN A 44 24.55 -2.98 -10.29
C ASN A 44 26.08 -2.92 -10.09
N PHE A 45 26.59 -3.14 -8.86
CA PHE A 45 28.03 -3.20 -8.59
C PHE A 45 28.56 -4.58 -8.93
N GLU A 46 29.58 -4.66 -9.76
CA GLU A 46 30.38 -5.88 -9.91
C GLU A 46 31.06 -6.20 -8.59
N MET A 47 31.37 -7.48 -8.36
CA MET A 47 32.07 -7.92 -7.13
C MET A 47 33.35 -7.11 -6.89
N GLN A 48 34.02 -6.68 -7.97
CA GLN A 48 35.19 -5.83 -7.97
C GLN A 48 34.91 -4.44 -7.39
N ASP A 49 33.75 -3.85 -7.73
CA ASP A 49 33.33 -2.54 -7.20
C ASP A 49 33.02 -2.61 -5.72
N ILE A 50 32.43 -3.71 -5.27
CA ILE A 50 32.15 -3.98 -3.85
C ILE A 50 33.48 -4.11 -3.08
N MET A 51 34.46 -4.83 -3.62
CA MET A 51 35.78 -4.96 -3.03
C MET A 51 36.51 -3.61 -2.99
N ASN A 52 36.49 -2.84 -4.06
CA ASN A 52 37.09 -1.50 -4.13
C ASN A 52 36.39 -0.51 -3.16
N MET A 53 35.06 -0.61 -2.98
CA MET A 53 34.32 0.16 -1.96
C MET A 53 34.70 -0.25 -0.54
N MET A 54 34.94 -1.53 -0.30
CA MET A 54 35.41 -2.03 1.00
C MET A 54 36.82 -1.55 1.30
N GLU A 55 37.73 -1.57 0.34
CA GLU A 55 39.12 -1.09 0.49
C GLU A 55 39.23 0.43 0.65
N SER A 56 38.47 1.18 -0.12
CA SER A 56 38.56 2.65 -0.11
C SER A 56 37.95 3.33 1.11
N GLN A 57 37.24 2.59 1.98
CA GLN A 57 36.52 3.10 3.17
C GLN A 57 35.68 4.38 2.89
N LYS A 58 35.43 4.68 1.63
CA LYS A 58 34.76 5.91 1.18
C LYS A 58 33.31 5.61 0.78
N GLY A 59 32.40 6.48 1.11
CA GLY A 59 31.02 6.46 0.67
C GLY A 59 30.02 5.78 1.62
N THR A 60 29.20 4.90 1.10
CA THR A 60 28.02 4.31 1.75
C THR A 60 28.36 3.55 3.04
N LEU A 61 29.46 2.79 3.07
CA LEU A 61 29.93 2.06 4.26
C LEU A 61 30.32 3.00 5.41
N ARG A 62 30.89 4.18 5.11
CA ARG A 62 31.21 5.17 6.12
C ARG A 62 29.93 5.77 6.72
N ALA A 63 28.90 6.02 5.90
CA ALA A 63 27.60 6.47 6.38
C ALA A 63 26.94 5.42 7.28
N PHE A 64 26.97 4.13 6.91
CA PHE A 64 26.46 3.04 7.75
C PHE A 64 27.22 2.92 9.08
N ARG A 65 28.53 3.04 9.08
CA ARG A 65 29.36 3.04 10.31
C ARG A 65 29.03 4.23 11.23
N THR A 66 28.69 5.38 10.64
CA THR A 66 28.34 6.57 11.42
C THR A 66 26.93 6.44 12.03
N ILE A 67 25.98 5.89 11.25
CA ILE A 67 24.59 5.68 11.70
C ILE A 67 24.49 4.54 12.73
N PHE A 68 25.28 3.47 12.53
CA PHE A 68 25.31 2.29 13.39
C PHE A 68 26.71 2.07 13.96
N PRO A 69 27.10 2.80 15.03
CA PRO A 69 28.47 2.74 15.59
C PRO A 69 28.83 1.38 16.20
N ASN A 70 27.85 0.54 16.48
CA ASN A 70 28.05 -0.83 16.97
C ASN A 70 28.38 -1.84 15.84
N LEU A 71 28.12 -1.51 14.57
CA LEU A 71 28.34 -2.40 13.43
C LEU A 71 29.83 -2.80 13.26
N PRO A 72 30.82 -1.90 13.34
CA PRO A 72 32.23 -2.25 13.25
C PRO A 72 32.72 -3.16 14.38
N LEU A 73 32.13 -3.00 15.57
CA LEU A 73 32.43 -3.88 16.72
C LEU A 73 31.88 -5.27 16.52
N MET A 74 30.68 -5.38 15.97
CA MET A 74 30.06 -6.65 15.61
C MET A 74 30.88 -7.40 14.54
N THR A 75 31.17 -6.73 13.42
CA THR A 75 31.97 -7.34 12.34
C THR A 75 33.36 -7.72 12.79
N GLY A 76 34.03 -6.86 13.58
CA GLY A 76 35.35 -7.13 14.12
C GLY A 76 35.38 -8.25 15.18
N SER A 77 34.29 -8.42 15.95
CA SER A 77 34.21 -9.53 16.91
C SER A 77 34.13 -10.89 16.20
N LEU A 78 33.41 -10.95 15.08
CA LEU A 78 33.24 -12.16 14.27
C LEU A 78 34.49 -12.45 13.41
N ALA A 79 35.05 -11.43 12.76
CA ALA A 79 36.18 -11.58 11.86
C ALA A 79 37.50 -11.93 12.60
N ASP A 80 37.73 -11.27 13.74
CA ASP A 80 38.96 -11.43 14.53
C ASP A 80 38.79 -12.43 15.67
N ALA A 81 37.63 -13.05 15.83
CA ALA A 81 37.26 -13.93 16.97
C ALA A 81 37.60 -13.30 18.33
N SER A 82 37.50 -11.98 18.46
CA SER A 82 37.94 -11.22 19.61
C SER A 82 36.85 -11.09 20.66
N PHE A 83 37.04 -11.75 21.81
CA PHE A 83 36.11 -11.70 22.95
C PHE A 83 35.94 -10.25 23.49
N LEU A 84 37.01 -9.47 23.47
CA LEU A 84 36.97 -8.05 23.89
C LEU A 84 36.04 -7.20 23.00
N LYS A 85 36.10 -7.38 21.67
CA LYS A 85 35.23 -6.66 20.73
C LYS A 85 33.78 -7.09 20.91
N MET A 86 33.54 -8.34 21.25
CA MET A 86 32.18 -8.83 21.55
C MET A 86 31.60 -8.16 22.80
N ILE A 87 32.38 -8.03 23.87
CA ILE A 87 31.95 -7.35 25.10
C ILE A 87 31.67 -5.87 24.81
N LEU A 88 32.54 -5.20 24.06
CA LEU A 88 32.34 -3.81 23.66
C LEU A 88 31.08 -3.62 22.78
N TYR A 89 30.80 -4.57 21.89
CA TYR A 89 29.57 -4.56 21.08
C TYR A 89 28.33 -4.68 21.97
N ILE A 90 28.32 -5.58 22.93
CA ILE A 90 27.20 -5.75 23.87
C ILE A 90 27.04 -4.50 24.72
N ALA A 91 28.11 -3.94 25.24
CA ALA A 91 28.09 -2.74 26.08
C ALA A 91 27.57 -1.52 25.30
N THR A 92 28.06 -1.29 24.08
CA THR A 92 27.57 -0.16 23.23
C THR A 92 26.10 -0.34 22.83
N THR A 93 25.68 -1.57 22.54
CA THR A 93 24.28 -1.85 22.23
C THR A 93 23.38 -1.62 23.46
N ALA A 94 23.82 -2.04 24.65
CA ALA A 94 23.10 -1.77 25.91
C ALA A 94 22.97 -0.28 26.19
N VAL A 95 24.04 0.50 25.97
CA VAL A 95 23.99 1.97 26.12
C VAL A 95 23.01 2.61 25.14
N ILE A 96 23.05 2.23 23.86
CA ILE A 96 22.09 2.71 22.83
C ILE A 96 20.66 2.39 23.24
N LEU A 97 20.41 1.19 23.75
CA LEU A 97 19.12 0.74 24.21
C LEU A 97 18.65 1.54 25.44
N ALA A 98 19.54 1.79 26.40
CA ALA A 98 19.26 2.60 27.60
C ALA A 98 18.90 4.03 27.22
N VAL A 99 19.63 4.66 26.31
CA VAL A 99 19.34 5.99 25.77
C VAL A 99 17.98 5.99 25.05
N PHE A 100 17.69 4.96 24.29
CA PHE A 100 16.40 4.81 23.62
C PHE A 100 15.24 4.76 24.63
N PHE A 101 15.35 3.94 25.68
CA PHE A 101 14.32 3.85 26.71
C PHE A 101 14.17 5.15 27.51
N ALA A 102 15.27 5.82 27.83
CA ALA A 102 15.23 7.12 28.51
C ALA A 102 14.52 8.18 27.66
N LEU A 103 14.79 8.21 26.36
CA LEU A 103 14.09 9.11 25.42
C LEU A 103 12.61 8.72 25.28
N ALA A 104 12.32 7.43 25.21
CA ALA A 104 10.95 6.94 25.13
C ALA A 104 10.14 7.35 26.37
N TRP A 105 10.69 7.15 27.56
CA TRP A 105 10.05 7.56 28.79
C TRP A 105 9.76 9.07 28.85
N LYS A 106 10.75 9.88 28.48
CA LYS A 106 10.66 11.35 28.57
C LYS A 106 9.80 12.01 27.49
N ILE A 107 9.70 11.40 26.31
CA ILE A 107 9.04 12.00 25.13
C ILE A 107 7.76 11.27 24.77
N TYR A 108 7.80 9.95 24.68
CA TYR A 108 6.69 9.15 24.17
C TYR A 108 5.52 9.09 25.16
N LEU A 109 5.80 8.79 26.42
CA LEU A 109 4.75 8.62 27.43
C LEU A 109 3.86 9.89 27.61
N PRO A 110 4.41 11.10 27.78
CA PRO A 110 3.60 12.31 27.85
C PRO A 110 2.86 12.62 26.53
N ALA A 111 3.45 12.30 25.39
CA ALA A 111 2.82 12.55 24.10
C ALA A 111 1.60 11.64 23.89
N VAL A 112 1.70 10.35 24.24
CA VAL A 112 0.60 9.39 24.12
C VAL A 112 -0.53 9.71 25.09
N LEU A 113 -0.21 10.02 26.35
CA LEU A 113 -1.23 10.41 27.36
C LEU A 113 -1.97 11.68 26.93
N GLY A 114 -1.27 12.67 26.34
CA GLY A 114 -1.89 13.90 25.87
C GLY A 114 -2.76 13.74 24.61
N MET A 115 -2.60 12.66 23.84
CA MET A 115 -3.43 12.40 22.65
C MET A 115 -4.81 11.81 23.00
N SER A 116 -4.95 11.13 24.14
CA SER A 116 -6.23 10.55 24.56
C SER A 116 -7.27 11.59 24.98
N GLU A 117 -6.86 12.82 25.26
CA GLU A 117 -7.72 13.90 25.78
C GLU A 117 -8.27 14.84 24.70
N THR A 118 -7.90 14.66 23.41
CA THR A 118 -8.44 15.50 22.35
C THR A 118 -9.82 15.05 21.90
N THR A 119 -10.84 15.43 22.64
CA THR A 119 -12.23 15.43 22.18
C THR A 119 -12.39 16.52 21.13
N SER A 120 -12.77 16.13 19.91
CA SER A 120 -13.16 17.12 18.89
C SER A 120 -14.34 17.94 19.42
N GLU A 121 -14.25 19.27 19.32
CA GLU A 121 -15.39 20.13 19.61
C GLU A 121 -16.61 19.67 18.82
N LYS A 122 -17.64 19.26 19.55
CA LYS A 122 -18.92 18.90 18.92
C LYS A 122 -19.60 20.20 18.47
N ARG A 123 -19.55 20.49 17.18
CA ARG A 123 -20.34 21.56 16.59
C ARG A 123 -21.83 21.21 16.75
N ILE A 124 -22.52 21.94 17.62
CA ILE A 124 -23.97 21.83 17.77
C ILE A 124 -24.60 22.57 16.60
N LEU A 125 -25.25 21.81 15.70
CA LEU A 125 -25.98 22.37 14.57
C LEU A 125 -27.26 23.05 15.07
N SER A 126 -27.59 24.25 14.54
CA SER A 126 -28.86 24.90 14.83
C SER A 126 -30.04 24.11 14.21
N LYS A 127 -31.24 24.25 14.77
CA LYS A 127 -32.45 23.61 14.22
C LYS A 127 -32.68 23.96 12.75
N GLU A 128 -32.34 25.18 12.34
CA GLU A 128 -32.48 25.65 10.95
C GLU A 128 -31.46 24.98 10.01
N GLU A 129 -30.21 24.81 10.45
CA GLU A 129 -29.18 24.06 9.70
C GLU A 129 -29.56 22.59 9.55
N VAL A 130 -30.12 21.97 10.60
CA VAL A 130 -30.61 20.60 10.53
C VAL A 130 -31.73 20.47 9.50
N THR A 131 -32.73 21.36 9.54
CA THR A 131 -33.86 21.32 8.60
C THR A 131 -33.45 21.54 7.14
N ARG A 132 -32.44 22.40 6.91
CA ARG A 132 -31.88 22.60 5.55
C ARG A 132 -31.06 21.41 5.05
N THR A 133 -30.44 20.68 5.95
CA THR A 133 -29.52 19.59 5.62
C THR A 133 -30.27 18.25 5.43
N VAL A 134 -31.40 18.06 6.12
CA VAL A 134 -32.24 16.88 6.03
C VAL A 134 -33.11 16.94 4.79
N LYS A 135 -32.56 16.53 3.64
CA LYS A 135 -33.30 16.30 2.41
C LYS A 135 -33.47 14.79 2.19
N SER A 136 -34.68 14.38 1.77
CA SER A 136 -34.92 12.98 1.36
C SER A 136 -34.02 12.65 0.16
N LYS A 137 -33.13 11.67 0.33
CA LYS A 137 -32.22 11.16 -0.69
C LYS A 137 -32.40 9.66 -0.84
N ASN A 138 -31.94 9.10 -1.96
CA ASN A 138 -31.92 7.66 -2.16
C ASN A 138 -31.16 6.99 -0.99
N PRO A 139 -31.80 6.08 -0.24
CA PRO A 139 -31.23 5.48 0.98
C PRO A 139 -29.94 4.71 0.70
N VAL A 140 -29.88 3.93 -0.38
CA VAL A 140 -28.70 3.16 -0.79
C VAL A 140 -27.50 4.07 -1.03
N ARG A 141 -27.70 5.15 -1.81
CA ARG A 141 -26.65 6.12 -2.10
C ARG A 141 -26.18 6.85 -0.83
N THR A 142 -27.12 7.20 0.03
CA THR A 142 -26.79 7.88 1.29
C THR A 142 -25.97 6.97 2.20
N TYR A 143 -26.37 5.71 2.33
CA TYR A 143 -25.66 4.75 3.14
C TYR A 143 -24.26 4.45 2.57
N ALA A 144 -24.13 4.24 1.26
CA ALA A 144 -22.83 4.08 0.61
C ALA A 144 -21.89 5.30 0.84
N MET A 145 -22.45 6.51 0.80
CA MET A 145 -21.68 7.73 1.08
C MET A 145 -21.24 7.83 2.56
N ILE A 146 -22.05 7.34 3.48
CA ILE A 146 -21.67 7.24 4.90
C ILE A 146 -20.52 6.25 5.07
N GLU A 147 -20.58 5.09 4.41
CA GLU A 147 -19.48 4.10 4.40
C GLU A 147 -18.18 4.73 3.87
N TRP A 148 -18.25 5.45 2.78
CA TRP A 148 -17.10 6.18 2.22
C TRP A 148 -16.53 7.20 3.20
N LYS A 149 -17.39 8.01 3.82
CA LYS A 149 -16.94 8.99 4.81
C LYS A 149 -16.27 8.34 6.02
N LYS A 150 -16.76 7.17 6.47
CA LYS A 150 -16.13 6.39 7.53
C LYS A 150 -14.73 5.92 7.11
N LEU A 151 -14.58 5.38 5.90
CA LEU A 151 -13.29 4.96 5.35
C LEU A 151 -12.27 6.10 5.32
N TYR A 152 -12.66 7.28 4.83
CA TYR A 152 -11.76 8.44 4.75
C TYR A 152 -11.44 9.07 6.11
N ARG A 153 -12.34 8.98 7.08
CA ARG A 153 -12.14 9.55 8.41
C ARG A 153 -11.31 8.68 9.34
N THR A 154 -11.23 7.38 9.08
CA THR A 154 -10.45 6.46 9.89
C THR A 154 -9.13 6.17 9.18
N PRO A 155 -7.97 6.69 9.68
CA PRO A 155 -6.69 6.59 8.99
C PRO A 155 -6.29 5.17 8.65
N ALA A 156 -6.50 4.22 9.58
CA ALA A 156 -6.19 2.81 9.37
C ALA A 156 -6.96 2.22 8.18
N TRP A 157 -8.25 2.51 8.07
CA TRP A 157 -9.09 2.03 6.97
C TRP A 157 -8.78 2.76 5.67
N PHE A 158 -8.56 4.08 5.72
CA PHE A 158 -8.16 4.83 4.53
C PHE A 158 -6.87 4.29 3.92
N MET A 159 -5.85 4.07 4.73
CA MET A 159 -4.56 3.59 4.26
C MET A 159 -4.63 2.19 3.67
N ASN A 160 -5.26 1.25 4.37
CA ASN A 160 -5.27 -0.15 3.96
C ASN A 160 -6.32 -0.44 2.87
N CYS A 161 -7.51 0.17 2.99
CA CYS A 161 -8.62 -0.15 2.09
C CYS A 161 -8.70 0.74 0.85
N VAL A 162 -8.20 1.99 0.91
CA VAL A 162 -8.32 2.95 -0.18
C VAL A 162 -6.96 3.26 -0.81
N LEU A 163 -6.00 3.66 0.01
CA LEU A 163 -4.73 4.17 -0.49
C LEU A 163 -3.84 3.05 -1.03
N MET A 164 -3.74 1.91 -0.32
CA MET A 164 -2.96 0.76 -0.78
C MET A 164 -3.43 0.21 -2.12
N PRO A 165 -4.73 -0.06 -2.34
CA PRO A 165 -5.21 -0.46 -3.65
C PRO A 165 -4.92 0.53 -4.78
N LEU A 166 -4.78 1.82 -4.49
CA LEU A 166 -4.46 2.84 -5.49
C LEU A 166 -2.95 2.99 -5.74
N ILE A 167 -2.12 2.89 -4.69
CA ILE A 167 -0.65 3.06 -4.79
C ILE A 167 0.02 1.79 -5.29
N TRP A 168 -0.37 0.63 -4.78
CA TRP A 168 0.24 -0.65 -5.13
C TRP A 168 0.29 -0.91 -6.62
N PRO A 169 -0.77 -0.61 -7.36
CA PRO A 169 -0.79 -0.64 -8.81
C PRO A 169 0.30 0.19 -9.46
N VAL A 170 0.41 1.44 -9.09
CA VAL A 170 1.42 2.35 -9.66
C VAL A 170 2.83 1.85 -9.36
N PHE A 171 3.04 1.31 -8.17
CA PHE A 171 4.32 0.74 -7.76
C PHE A 171 4.69 -0.50 -8.60
N MET A 172 3.74 -1.43 -8.79
CA MET A 172 3.95 -2.62 -9.62
C MET A 172 4.21 -2.27 -11.08
N LEU A 173 3.49 -1.30 -11.63
CA LEU A 173 3.75 -0.79 -12.98
C LEU A 173 5.15 -0.18 -13.10
N GLY A 174 5.58 0.59 -12.11
CA GLY A 174 6.94 1.13 -12.07
C GLY A 174 8.00 0.03 -12.12
N ILE A 175 7.82 -1.03 -11.33
CA ILE A 175 8.70 -2.21 -11.34
C ILE A 175 8.69 -2.90 -12.70
N ALA A 176 7.50 -3.13 -13.26
CA ALA A 176 7.35 -3.77 -14.55
C ALA A 176 8.02 -2.97 -15.68
N LEU A 177 7.82 -1.66 -15.73
CA LEU A 177 8.47 -0.78 -16.71
C LEU A 177 9.99 -0.81 -16.59
N ILE A 178 10.53 -0.73 -15.38
CA ILE A 178 11.99 -0.80 -15.16
C ILE A 178 12.52 -2.18 -15.59
N SER A 179 11.79 -3.25 -15.31
CA SER A 179 12.17 -4.61 -15.72
C SER A 179 12.16 -4.75 -17.24
N ILE A 180 11.16 -4.19 -17.93
CA ILE A 180 11.09 -4.16 -19.39
C ILE A 180 12.26 -3.36 -19.97
N ILE A 181 12.53 -2.15 -19.46
CA ILE A 181 13.65 -1.31 -19.93
C ILE A 181 14.98 -2.02 -19.74
N SER A 182 15.19 -2.67 -18.58
CA SER A 182 16.40 -3.44 -18.31
C SER A 182 16.55 -4.64 -19.26
N SER A 183 15.47 -5.38 -19.52
CA SER A 183 15.50 -6.52 -20.44
C SER A 183 15.71 -6.09 -21.89
N LEU A 184 15.14 -4.96 -22.30
CA LEU A 184 15.40 -4.35 -23.63
C LEU A 184 16.86 -3.93 -23.78
N GLY A 185 17.47 -3.37 -22.72
CA GLY A 185 18.90 -3.04 -22.68
C GLY A 185 19.77 -4.27 -22.89
N MET A 186 19.51 -5.37 -22.16
CA MET A 186 20.24 -6.63 -22.31
C MET A 186 19.96 -7.30 -23.67
N ALA A 187 18.74 -7.29 -24.16
CA ALA A 187 18.39 -7.86 -25.46
C ALA A 187 19.06 -7.07 -26.62
N LYS A 188 19.26 -5.77 -26.46
CA LYS A 188 19.98 -4.92 -27.42
C LYS A 188 21.46 -5.28 -27.46
N THR A 189 22.09 -5.58 -26.32
CA THR A 189 23.50 -6.02 -26.25
C THR A 189 23.71 -7.42 -26.82
N THR A 190 22.73 -8.31 -26.70
CA THR A 190 22.79 -9.69 -27.25
C THR A 190 22.39 -9.77 -28.72
N GLY A 191 21.91 -8.70 -29.34
CA GLY A 191 21.45 -8.67 -30.73
C GLY A 191 20.17 -9.49 -31.01
N LEU A 192 19.62 -10.19 -30.00
CA LEU A 192 18.39 -10.96 -30.09
C LEU A 192 17.19 -10.07 -30.39
N TRP A 193 17.10 -8.93 -29.74
CA TRP A 193 16.00 -7.98 -29.93
C TRP A 193 15.97 -7.40 -31.33
N THR A 194 17.14 -7.04 -31.89
CA THR A 194 17.24 -6.52 -33.24
C THR A 194 16.81 -7.57 -34.29
N ARG A 195 17.12 -8.85 -34.08
CA ARG A 195 16.66 -9.94 -34.96
C ARG A 195 15.14 -10.13 -34.86
N LEU A 196 14.59 -10.26 -33.66
CA LEU A 196 13.15 -10.50 -33.44
C LEU A 196 12.26 -9.36 -33.93
N VAL A 197 12.73 -8.10 -33.84
CA VAL A 197 12.00 -6.92 -34.33
C VAL A 197 12.22 -6.73 -35.82
N ALA A 198 13.46 -6.87 -36.34
CA ALA A 198 13.79 -6.69 -37.74
C ALA A 198 13.13 -7.75 -38.65
N ASP A 199 13.05 -9.00 -38.17
CA ASP A 199 12.40 -10.10 -38.91
C ASP A 199 10.87 -10.04 -38.86
N GLY A 200 10.30 -9.08 -38.13
CA GLY A 200 8.85 -8.95 -37.93
C GLY A 200 8.19 -10.16 -37.24
N THR A 201 8.99 -11.07 -36.69
CA THR A 201 8.51 -12.32 -36.07
C THR A 201 7.62 -12.02 -34.87
N ILE A 202 7.94 -11.02 -34.06
CA ILE A 202 7.11 -10.57 -32.91
C ILE A 202 5.74 -10.12 -33.44
N PHE A 203 5.70 -9.28 -34.46
CA PHE A 203 4.44 -8.78 -35.01
C PHE A 203 3.57 -9.86 -35.67
N ARG A 204 4.19 -10.90 -36.23
CA ARG A 204 3.45 -12.07 -36.74
C ARG A 204 2.87 -12.92 -35.61
N LEU A 205 3.64 -13.17 -34.56
CA LEU A 205 3.18 -13.89 -33.37
C LEU A 205 2.05 -13.18 -32.66
N LEU A 206 2.02 -11.83 -32.69
CA LEU A 206 1.02 -11.01 -32.04
C LEU A 206 -0.29 -10.80 -32.84
N LYS A 207 -0.35 -11.26 -34.10
CA LYS A 207 -1.55 -11.13 -34.96
C LYS A 207 -2.53 -12.31 -34.89
N GLY A 208 -2.20 -13.38 -34.18
CA GLY A 208 -3.06 -14.57 -34.05
C GLY A 208 -4.10 -14.49 -32.95
N GLU A 209 -4.94 -15.51 -32.81
CA GLU A 209 -5.93 -15.64 -31.71
C GLU A 209 -5.25 -15.94 -30.38
N LEU A 210 -4.13 -16.67 -30.37
CA LEU A 210 -3.38 -17.03 -29.18
C LEU A 210 -2.92 -15.80 -28.37
N PRO A 211 -2.33 -14.74 -28.97
CA PRO A 211 -1.99 -13.52 -28.24
C PRO A 211 -3.19 -12.80 -27.63
N VAL A 212 -4.34 -12.82 -28.30
CA VAL A 212 -5.58 -12.24 -27.76
C VAL A 212 -6.02 -13.02 -26.52
N ALA A 213 -6.02 -14.34 -26.59
CA ALA A 213 -6.37 -15.20 -25.44
C ALA A 213 -5.41 -15.00 -24.26
N VAL A 214 -4.10 -14.93 -24.51
CA VAL A 214 -3.09 -14.64 -23.48
C VAL A 214 -3.30 -13.26 -22.90
N ALA A 215 -3.58 -12.25 -23.71
CA ALA A 215 -3.86 -10.90 -23.25
C ALA A 215 -5.10 -10.83 -22.34
N VAL A 216 -6.18 -11.53 -22.71
CA VAL A 216 -7.41 -11.62 -21.91
C VAL A 216 -7.17 -12.33 -20.58
N LEU A 217 -6.44 -13.46 -20.59
CA LEU A 217 -6.10 -14.20 -19.37
C LEU A 217 -5.20 -13.41 -18.44
N THR A 218 -4.21 -12.69 -18.97
CA THR A 218 -3.33 -11.82 -18.17
C THR A 218 -4.11 -10.64 -17.59
N ALA A 219 -5.01 -10.02 -18.34
CA ALA A 219 -5.88 -8.97 -17.86
C ALA A 219 -6.82 -9.48 -16.74
N ALA A 220 -7.38 -10.68 -16.88
CA ALA A 220 -8.19 -11.32 -15.85
C ALA A 220 -7.37 -11.58 -14.57
N GLY A 221 -6.18 -12.16 -14.71
CA GLY A 221 -5.28 -12.42 -13.57
C GLY A 221 -4.89 -11.14 -12.83
N ILE A 222 -4.55 -10.08 -13.57
CA ILE A 222 -4.27 -8.76 -12.97
C ILE A 222 -5.50 -8.20 -12.27
N ALA A 223 -6.69 -8.28 -12.88
CA ALA A 223 -7.92 -7.79 -12.28
C ALA A 223 -8.25 -8.49 -10.97
N VAL A 224 -8.13 -9.83 -10.92
CA VAL A 224 -8.31 -10.61 -9.69
C VAL A 224 -7.30 -10.19 -8.63
N MET A 225 -6.02 -10.19 -8.97
CA MET A 225 -4.94 -9.84 -8.06
C MET A 225 -5.13 -8.42 -7.46
N MET A 226 -5.45 -7.44 -8.31
CA MET A 226 -5.67 -6.05 -7.85
C MET A 226 -6.93 -5.89 -7.02
N SER A 227 -8.01 -6.60 -7.36
CA SER A 227 -9.23 -6.58 -6.57
C SER A 227 -9.06 -7.24 -5.21
N MET A 228 -8.17 -8.24 -5.08
CA MET A 228 -7.82 -8.85 -3.78
C MET A 228 -7.11 -7.88 -2.84
N PHE A 229 -6.33 -6.92 -3.35
CA PHE A 229 -5.75 -5.86 -2.52
C PHE A 229 -6.77 -4.83 -2.04
N CYS A 230 -7.94 -4.75 -2.68
CA CYS A 230 -9.01 -3.86 -2.26
C CYS A 230 -9.90 -4.55 -1.22
N VAL A 231 -9.47 -4.54 0.03
CA VAL A 231 -10.15 -5.24 1.15
C VAL A 231 -11.42 -4.54 1.66
N ILE A 232 -11.98 -3.57 0.93
CA ILE A 232 -13.18 -2.83 1.35
C ILE A 232 -14.38 -3.75 1.48
N SER A 233 -14.61 -4.57 0.47
CA SER A 233 -15.71 -5.56 0.45
C SER A 233 -15.43 -6.71 1.42
N ALA A 234 -14.17 -7.14 1.54
CA ALA A 234 -13.73 -8.20 2.45
C ALA A 234 -13.85 -7.84 3.95
N THR A 235 -14.03 -6.56 4.26
CA THR A 235 -14.11 -6.08 5.65
C THR A 235 -15.33 -5.20 5.92
N ALA A 236 -16.31 -5.20 5.03
CA ALA A 236 -17.46 -4.30 5.08
C ALA A 236 -18.30 -4.50 6.35
N MET A 237 -18.56 -5.74 6.73
CA MET A 237 -19.27 -6.11 7.96
C MET A 237 -18.34 -6.09 9.16
N SER A 238 -17.13 -6.63 9.03
CA SER A 238 -16.12 -6.68 10.09
C SER A 238 -15.77 -5.29 10.63
N ARG A 239 -15.72 -4.26 9.78
CA ARG A 239 -15.51 -2.86 10.20
C ARG A 239 -16.63 -2.28 11.06
N LYS A 240 -17.80 -2.88 11.09
CA LYS A 240 -18.88 -2.45 12.00
C LYS A 240 -18.55 -2.78 13.45
N GLY A 241 -17.81 -3.86 13.69
CA GLY A 241 -17.50 -4.31 15.04
C GLY A 241 -18.76 -4.45 15.89
N SER A 242 -18.69 -3.98 17.13
CA SER A 242 -19.83 -3.97 18.04
C SER A 242 -21.00 -3.08 17.58
N GLU A 243 -20.73 -2.12 16.68
CA GLU A 243 -21.75 -1.21 16.13
C GLU A 243 -22.73 -1.91 15.17
N TYR A 244 -22.49 -3.18 14.77
CA TYR A 244 -23.38 -3.92 13.86
C TYR A 244 -24.83 -3.95 14.35
N ILE A 245 -25.05 -3.87 15.66
CA ILE A 245 -26.40 -3.86 16.28
C ILE A 245 -27.21 -2.65 15.79
N TYR A 246 -26.56 -1.50 15.55
CA TYR A 246 -27.24 -0.29 15.06
C TYR A 246 -27.75 -0.42 13.64
N MET A 247 -27.29 -1.40 12.86
CA MET A 247 -27.84 -1.68 11.54
C MET A 247 -29.32 -2.07 11.61
N LYS A 248 -29.75 -2.68 12.72
CA LYS A 248 -31.17 -3.03 12.96
C LYS A 248 -32.04 -1.81 13.23
N CYS A 249 -31.46 -0.71 13.68
CA CYS A 249 -32.16 0.52 13.98
C CYS A 249 -32.33 1.45 12.75
N ILE A 250 -31.62 1.14 11.65
CA ILE A 250 -31.71 1.93 10.43
C ILE A 250 -32.99 1.58 9.67
N PRO A 251 -33.85 2.56 9.32
CA PRO A 251 -35.10 2.31 8.59
C PRO A 251 -34.84 2.01 7.12
N MET A 252 -34.15 0.91 6.85
CA MET A 252 -33.69 0.46 5.54
C MET A 252 -33.62 -1.06 5.51
N SER A 253 -33.99 -1.70 4.40
CA SER A 253 -33.91 -3.15 4.27
C SER A 253 -32.44 -3.61 4.38
N TYR A 254 -32.21 -4.80 4.94
CA TYR A 254 -30.86 -5.39 5.00
C TYR A 254 -30.28 -5.59 3.60
N HIS A 255 -31.09 -5.95 2.65
CA HIS A 255 -30.69 -6.08 1.25
C HIS A 255 -30.10 -4.77 0.70
N ASP A 256 -30.74 -3.64 0.97
CA ASP A 256 -30.26 -2.34 0.53
C ASP A 256 -29.00 -1.89 1.28
N GLN A 257 -28.87 -2.25 2.57
CA GLN A 257 -27.66 -1.98 3.34
C GLN A 257 -26.46 -2.76 2.76
N ILE A 258 -26.62 -4.05 2.49
CA ILE A 258 -25.61 -4.92 1.88
C ILE A 258 -25.26 -4.41 0.48
N ARG A 259 -26.27 -4.03 -0.31
CA ARG A 259 -26.08 -3.43 -1.64
C ARG A 259 -25.24 -2.14 -1.59
N ALA A 260 -25.50 -1.28 -0.61
CA ALA A 260 -24.74 -0.07 -0.42
C ALA A 260 -23.26 -0.33 -0.05
N MET A 261 -23.00 -1.33 0.80
CA MET A 261 -21.65 -1.77 1.13
C MET A 261 -20.92 -2.29 -0.11
N LEU A 262 -21.59 -3.13 -0.90
CA LEU A 262 -21.04 -3.68 -2.14
C LEU A 262 -20.69 -2.58 -3.15
N VAL A 263 -21.62 -1.64 -3.38
CA VAL A 263 -21.39 -0.51 -4.29
C VAL A 263 -20.18 0.31 -3.87
N SER A 264 -20.01 0.54 -2.56
CA SER A 264 -18.86 1.29 -2.05
C SER A 264 -17.53 0.57 -2.34
N GLY A 265 -17.48 -0.75 -2.17
CA GLY A 265 -16.32 -1.58 -2.47
C GLY A 265 -15.99 -1.62 -3.97
N ILE A 266 -16.99 -1.90 -4.80
CA ILE A 266 -16.85 -1.96 -6.26
C ILE A 266 -16.28 -0.66 -6.83
N LEU A 267 -16.80 0.49 -6.41
CA LEU A 267 -16.34 1.78 -6.95
C LEU A 267 -14.86 2.03 -6.68
N ILE A 268 -14.37 1.73 -5.49
CA ILE A 268 -12.95 1.92 -5.17
C ILE A 268 -12.09 0.84 -5.84
N SER A 269 -12.56 -0.41 -5.91
CA SER A 269 -11.87 -1.46 -6.65
C SER A 269 -11.73 -1.12 -8.13
N LEU A 270 -12.78 -0.58 -8.76
CA LEU A 270 -12.71 -0.12 -10.15
C LEU A 270 -11.74 1.05 -10.35
N LEU A 271 -11.68 1.98 -9.41
CA LEU A 271 -10.67 3.05 -9.44
C LEU A 271 -9.24 2.51 -9.36
N GLY A 272 -9.02 1.41 -8.66
CA GLY A 272 -7.74 0.72 -8.60
C GLY A 272 -7.42 -0.11 -9.85
N THR A 273 -8.40 -0.80 -10.43
CA THR A 273 -8.20 -1.77 -11.53
C THR A 273 -8.27 -1.17 -12.92
N LEU A 274 -9.15 -0.18 -13.16
CA LEU A 274 -9.30 0.44 -14.48
C LEU A 274 -8.03 1.11 -15.02
N PRO A 275 -7.20 1.81 -14.24
CA PRO A 275 -5.94 2.35 -14.72
C PRO A 275 -5.02 1.29 -15.32
N TYR A 276 -5.01 0.06 -14.77
CA TYR A 276 -4.25 -1.06 -15.35
C TYR A 276 -4.82 -1.51 -16.68
N ALA A 277 -6.13 -1.68 -16.75
CA ALA A 277 -6.77 -2.03 -18.01
C ALA A 277 -6.44 -1.01 -19.10
N LEU A 278 -6.42 0.28 -18.77
CA LEU A 278 -6.04 1.35 -19.69
C LEU A 278 -4.58 1.23 -20.13
N ILE A 279 -3.64 1.05 -19.20
CA ILE A 279 -2.21 0.91 -19.53
C ILE A 279 -1.97 -0.36 -20.33
N PHE A 280 -2.60 -1.46 -19.94
CA PHE A 280 -2.51 -2.72 -20.68
C PHE A 280 -3.05 -2.55 -22.11
N ASN A 281 -4.16 -1.86 -22.29
CA ASN A 281 -4.72 -1.54 -23.58
C ASN A 281 -3.81 -0.62 -24.41
N MET A 282 -3.17 0.37 -23.80
CA MET A 282 -2.17 1.20 -24.50
C MET A 282 -1.00 0.35 -25.01
N ILE A 283 -0.51 -0.57 -24.20
CA ILE A 283 0.55 -1.52 -24.61
C ILE A 283 0.05 -2.39 -25.77
N ALA A 284 -1.16 -2.92 -25.69
CA ALA A 284 -1.77 -3.74 -26.73
C ALA A 284 -1.87 -2.99 -28.07
N VAL A 285 -2.20 -1.70 -28.04
CA VAL A 285 -2.22 -0.84 -29.24
C VAL A 285 -0.82 -0.68 -29.83
N VAL A 286 0.19 -0.38 -28.99
CA VAL A 286 1.58 -0.21 -29.43
C VAL A 286 2.11 -1.46 -30.11
N PHE A 287 1.75 -2.64 -29.58
CA PHE A 287 2.15 -3.93 -30.17
C PHE A 287 1.26 -4.36 -31.34
N GLY A 288 0.27 -3.58 -31.73
CA GLY A 288 -0.59 -3.85 -32.89
C GLY A 288 -1.51 -5.05 -32.71
N LEU A 289 -1.93 -5.35 -31.48
CA LEU A 289 -2.93 -6.38 -31.21
C LEU A 289 -4.29 -6.01 -31.83
N HIS A 290 -5.10 -7.03 -32.13
CA HIS A 290 -6.41 -6.82 -32.74
C HIS A 290 -7.28 -5.87 -31.88
N PRO A 291 -8.01 -4.89 -32.45
CA PRO A 291 -8.81 -3.91 -31.70
C PRO A 291 -9.84 -4.53 -30.73
N ALA A 292 -10.37 -5.72 -31.05
CA ALA A 292 -11.27 -6.45 -30.17
C ALA A 292 -10.63 -6.80 -28.80
N THR A 293 -9.29 -6.90 -28.75
CA THR A 293 -8.55 -7.17 -27.50
C THR A 293 -8.82 -6.08 -26.45
N LEU A 294 -8.90 -4.82 -26.87
CA LEU A 294 -9.19 -3.69 -26.00
C LEU A 294 -10.54 -3.84 -25.30
N LEU A 295 -11.53 -4.29 -26.05
CA LEU A 295 -12.87 -4.49 -25.53
C LEU A 295 -12.93 -5.70 -24.58
N TYR A 296 -12.32 -6.81 -24.98
CA TYR A 296 -12.30 -8.04 -24.17
C TYR A 296 -11.53 -7.85 -22.87
N THR A 297 -10.36 -7.23 -22.88
CA THR A 297 -9.55 -6.98 -21.68
C THR A 297 -10.25 -6.03 -20.72
N THR A 298 -10.90 -4.97 -21.22
CA THR A 298 -11.66 -4.05 -20.36
C THR A 298 -12.90 -4.72 -19.78
N ALA A 299 -13.66 -5.45 -20.59
CA ALA A 299 -14.86 -6.15 -20.13
C ALA A 299 -14.53 -7.22 -19.08
N ILE A 300 -13.49 -8.01 -19.31
CA ILE A 300 -13.06 -9.05 -18.38
C ILE A 300 -12.54 -8.45 -17.06
N THR A 301 -11.82 -7.32 -17.13
CA THR A 301 -11.36 -6.60 -15.92
C THR A 301 -12.54 -6.15 -15.07
N ILE A 302 -13.55 -5.55 -15.68
CA ILE A 302 -14.77 -5.13 -14.96
C ILE A 302 -15.48 -6.35 -14.35
N LEU A 303 -15.68 -7.40 -15.14
CA LEU A 303 -16.38 -8.62 -14.71
C LEU A 303 -15.68 -9.27 -13.49
N PHE A 304 -14.38 -9.47 -13.56
CA PHE A 304 -13.63 -10.07 -12.46
C PHE A 304 -13.55 -9.15 -11.24
N THR A 305 -13.46 -7.84 -11.42
CA THR A 305 -13.53 -6.89 -10.30
C THR A 305 -14.87 -6.99 -9.58
N LEU A 306 -15.97 -7.08 -10.31
CA LEU A 306 -17.30 -7.29 -9.73
C LEU A 306 -17.38 -8.63 -8.99
N PHE A 307 -16.93 -9.70 -9.63
CA PHE A 307 -16.95 -11.05 -9.07
C PHE A 307 -16.20 -11.13 -7.74
N VAL A 308 -14.94 -10.66 -7.72
CA VAL A 308 -14.09 -10.69 -6.52
C VAL A 308 -14.69 -9.87 -5.38
N ASN A 309 -15.25 -8.68 -5.65
CA ASN A 309 -15.90 -7.88 -4.61
C ASN A 309 -17.15 -8.56 -4.05
N TYR A 310 -17.90 -9.27 -4.88
CA TYR A 310 -19.07 -10.04 -4.46
C TYR A 310 -18.66 -11.19 -3.54
N GLU A 311 -17.65 -11.94 -3.94
CA GLU A 311 -17.12 -13.06 -3.18
C GLU A 311 -16.54 -12.61 -1.84
N GLN A 312 -15.74 -11.55 -1.82
CA GLN A 312 -15.19 -10.94 -0.61
C GLN A 312 -16.26 -10.53 0.38
N LEU A 313 -17.34 -9.89 -0.11
CA LEU A 313 -18.44 -9.48 0.76
C LEU A 313 -19.21 -10.67 1.32
N LEU A 314 -19.42 -11.73 0.53
CA LEU A 314 -20.05 -12.96 1.01
C LEU A 314 -19.23 -13.62 2.12
N PHE A 315 -17.92 -13.68 1.97
CA PHE A 315 -17.02 -14.18 3.00
C PHE A 315 -17.10 -13.37 4.29
N ASP A 316 -17.07 -12.06 4.21
CA ASP A 316 -17.15 -11.19 5.38
C ASP A 316 -18.53 -11.24 6.07
N LEU A 317 -19.60 -11.44 5.31
CA LEU A 317 -20.93 -11.66 5.87
C LEU A 317 -21.07 -13.03 6.54
N ALA A 318 -20.41 -14.06 6.02
CA ALA A 318 -20.43 -15.40 6.57
C ALA A 318 -19.56 -15.53 7.84
N PHE A 319 -18.42 -14.85 7.87
CA PHE A 319 -17.44 -14.93 8.95
C PHE A 319 -16.96 -13.54 9.43
N PRO A 320 -17.87 -12.68 9.92
CA PRO A 320 -17.51 -11.32 10.30
C PRO A 320 -16.68 -11.31 11.57
N LYS A 321 -15.57 -10.55 11.56
CA LYS A 321 -14.75 -10.30 12.74
C LYS A 321 -15.30 -9.08 13.47
N LEU A 322 -16.18 -9.29 14.45
CA LEU A 322 -16.88 -8.20 15.15
C LEU A 322 -16.18 -7.73 16.44
N ASN A 323 -15.32 -8.57 17.01
CA ASN A 323 -14.60 -8.27 18.25
C ASN A 323 -13.15 -7.85 17.91
N TRP A 324 -12.88 -6.57 17.93
CA TRP A 324 -11.55 -6.01 17.73
C TRP A 324 -11.33 -4.77 18.63
N GLU A 325 -10.10 -4.58 19.07
CA GLU A 325 -9.73 -3.49 19.99
C GLU A 325 -9.26 -2.24 19.24
N ASN A 326 -8.76 -2.40 18.02
CA ASN A 326 -8.33 -1.28 17.19
C ASN A 326 -8.77 -1.47 15.73
N GLU A 327 -8.84 -0.38 14.99
CA GLU A 327 -9.36 -0.34 13.63
C GLU A 327 -8.53 -1.19 12.64
N THR A 328 -7.23 -1.37 12.91
CA THR A 328 -6.35 -2.19 12.06
C THR A 328 -6.65 -3.68 12.21
N ALA A 329 -7.16 -4.09 13.36
CA ALA A 329 -7.51 -5.48 13.60
C ALA A 329 -8.83 -5.89 12.91
N ALA A 330 -9.62 -4.94 12.40
CA ALA A 330 -10.83 -5.20 11.62
C ALA A 330 -10.52 -5.60 10.16
N ILE A 331 -9.28 -5.34 9.71
CA ILE A 331 -8.75 -5.65 8.38
C ILE A 331 -7.97 -6.96 8.42
#